data_f98c16acfe41fb133d2c9eede28e788b
#
_entry.id   f98c16acfe41fb133d2c9eede28e788b
#
_cell.length_a   1.000
_cell.length_b   1.000
_cell.length_c   1.000
_cell.angle_alpha   90.00
_cell.angle_beta   90.00
_cell.angle_gamma   90.00
#
_symmetry.space_group_name_H-M   'P 1'
#
loop_
_entity.id
_entity.type
_entity.pdbx_description
1 polymer ?
#
loop_
_entity_poly.entity_id
_entity_poly.type
_entity_poly.pdbx_seq_one_letter_code
_entity_poly.pdbx_strand_id
1 'polypeptide(L)'
;GTEGEAKRLEAIKIQLTGADKDKYNVYYRVHAQSYGWLAWAANGAPAGTAGLAKRLEAIQIVIVKKGESFDHAIDNIQSARGEAYIASSTANANPVVIGENNVNVEYRTHVQSFGWQGWKYNGVMSGTSGKAKRLEGINIKLTNKPYSGSIVYTTHVQSIGWQGNENNVNTWFRDGQMAGTSGRAKRLEAIRIALTGEMAEH
;
A
#
# COMPACT_ATOMS: atom_id res chain seq x y z
N GLY A 1 -11.21 -5.02 1.18
CA GLY A 1 -11.84 -4.18 2.20
C GLY A 1 -13.34 -4.45 2.31
N THR A 2 -14.00 -3.84 3.26
CA THR A 2 -15.46 -3.86 3.39
C THR A 2 -16.06 -2.63 2.72
N GLU A 3 -17.26 -2.76 2.17
CA GLU A 3 -17.98 -1.69 1.50
C GLU A 3 -19.23 -1.33 2.31
N GLY A 4 -19.44 -0.03 2.56
CA GLY A 4 -20.63 0.47 3.24
C GLY A 4 -20.78 0.11 4.74
N GLU A 5 -19.85 -0.62 5.33
CA GLU A 5 -19.96 -1.16 6.68
C GLU A 5 -19.28 -0.27 7.75
N ALA A 6 -18.79 0.91 7.38
CA ALA A 6 -18.06 1.83 8.27
C ALA A 6 -16.90 1.16 9.05
N LYS A 7 -16.37 0.04 8.55
CA LYS A 7 -15.26 -0.69 9.15
C LYS A 7 -13.92 -0.06 8.75
N ARG A 8 -12.94 -0.17 9.63
CA ARG A 8 -11.59 0.31 9.39
C ARG A 8 -10.80 -0.66 8.51
N LEU A 9 -9.81 -0.17 7.79
CA LEU A 9 -8.84 -1.01 7.11
C LEU A 9 -7.90 -1.61 8.16
N GLU A 10 -7.89 -2.94 8.29
CA GLU A 10 -7.09 -3.67 9.28
C GLU A 10 -5.97 -4.49 8.63
N ALA A 11 -6.16 -4.92 7.37
CA ALA A 11 -5.15 -5.63 6.59
C ALA A 11 -5.27 -5.32 5.10
N ILE A 12 -4.17 -5.53 4.37
CA ILE A 12 -4.11 -5.41 2.90
C ILE A 12 -3.41 -6.62 2.31
N LYS A 13 -3.71 -6.87 1.03
CA LYS A 13 -2.94 -7.74 0.14
C LYS A 13 -2.68 -6.96 -1.14
N ILE A 14 -1.44 -6.99 -1.64
CA ILE A 14 -1.06 -6.36 -2.89
C ILE A 14 -0.41 -7.41 -3.77
N GLN A 15 -0.86 -7.52 -5.01
CA GLN A 15 -0.34 -8.47 -5.98
C GLN A 15 -0.17 -7.76 -7.32
N LEU A 16 0.91 -8.04 -8.00
CA LEU A 16 1.12 -7.61 -9.38
C LEU A 16 0.26 -8.45 -10.34
N THR A 17 -0.23 -7.79 -11.38
CA THR A 17 -0.97 -8.42 -12.48
C THR A 17 -0.34 -7.99 -13.80
N GLY A 18 -0.64 -8.67 -14.90
CA GLY A 18 -0.08 -8.42 -16.21
C GLY A 18 0.85 -9.54 -16.67
N ALA A 19 1.33 -9.48 -17.93
CA ALA A 19 2.10 -10.53 -18.56
C ALA A 19 3.44 -10.79 -17.86
N ASP A 20 4.09 -9.75 -17.37
CA ASP A 20 5.40 -9.83 -16.72
C ASP A 20 5.36 -9.77 -15.19
N LYS A 21 4.18 -9.99 -14.57
CA LYS A 21 4.04 -10.09 -13.11
C LYS A 21 5.08 -11.01 -12.47
N ASP A 22 5.53 -12.02 -13.22
CA ASP A 22 6.51 -12.99 -12.77
C ASP A 22 7.97 -12.51 -12.84
N LYS A 23 8.23 -11.35 -13.45
CA LYS A 23 9.56 -10.72 -13.49
C LYS A 23 9.83 -9.80 -12.30
N TYR A 24 8.80 -9.43 -11.54
CA TYR A 24 8.90 -8.52 -10.40
C TYR A 24 8.30 -9.12 -9.14
N ASN A 25 8.72 -8.57 -8.01
CA ASN A 25 8.09 -8.78 -6.71
C ASN A 25 7.52 -7.46 -6.21
N VAL A 26 6.35 -7.48 -5.58
CA VAL A 26 5.84 -6.35 -4.80
C VAL A 26 5.95 -6.69 -3.32
N TYR A 27 6.58 -5.82 -2.56
CA TYR A 27 6.74 -5.95 -1.12
C TYR A 27 6.04 -4.79 -0.45
N TYR A 28 5.42 -5.06 0.68
CA TYR A 28 4.70 -4.05 1.43
C TYR A 28 4.66 -4.42 2.90
N ARG A 29 4.65 -3.40 3.73
CA ARG A 29 4.36 -3.53 5.15
C ARG A 29 3.46 -2.40 5.62
N VAL A 30 2.86 -2.58 6.78
CA VAL A 30 1.92 -1.64 7.36
C VAL A 30 2.27 -1.33 8.80
N HIS A 31 1.92 -0.13 9.23
CA HIS A 31 1.87 0.23 10.64
C HIS A 31 0.46 -0.04 11.15
N ALA A 32 0.32 -0.93 12.11
CA ALA A 32 -0.95 -1.28 12.73
C ALA A 32 -1.09 -0.64 14.11
N GLN A 33 -2.27 -0.16 14.43
CA GLN A 33 -2.58 0.46 15.73
C GLN A 33 -2.17 -0.44 16.89
N SER A 34 -1.41 0.08 17.86
CA SER A 34 -0.88 -0.62 19.04
C SER A 34 0.18 -1.68 18.77
N TYR A 35 0.44 -2.03 17.50
CA TYR A 35 1.46 -3.02 17.13
C TYR A 35 2.72 -2.38 16.53
N GLY A 36 2.61 -1.16 16.01
CA GLY A 36 3.72 -0.54 15.30
C GLY A 36 3.87 -1.10 13.88
N TRP A 37 5.09 -1.00 13.35
CA TRP A 37 5.44 -1.59 12.07
C TRP A 37 5.46 -3.11 12.17
N LEU A 38 4.75 -3.75 11.25
CA LEU A 38 4.80 -5.19 11.03
C LEU A 38 5.92 -5.53 10.04
N ALA A 39 6.27 -6.81 9.93
CA ALA A 39 7.22 -7.30 8.96
C ALA A 39 6.73 -7.09 7.51
N TRP A 40 7.62 -7.27 6.54
CA TRP A 40 7.29 -7.19 5.13
C TRP A 40 6.49 -8.41 4.66
N ALA A 41 5.41 -8.15 3.94
CA ALA A 41 4.67 -9.12 3.14
C ALA A 41 5.04 -8.98 1.67
N ALA A 42 4.83 -10.01 0.86
CA ALA A 42 5.12 -9.99 -0.57
C ALA A 42 4.03 -10.70 -1.39
N ASN A 43 3.85 -10.25 -2.65
CA ASN A 43 3.17 -10.97 -3.71
C ASN A 43 1.80 -11.56 -3.30
N GLY A 44 0.94 -10.76 -2.71
CA GLY A 44 -0.41 -11.16 -2.28
C GLY A 44 -0.50 -11.75 -0.88
N ALA A 45 0.60 -11.93 -0.16
CA ALA A 45 0.56 -12.29 1.25
C ALA A 45 -0.15 -11.20 2.08
N PRO A 46 -0.87 -11.52 3.16
CA PRO A 46 -1.53 -10.50 3.96
C PRO A 46 -0.52 -9.66 4.77
N ALA A 47 -0.78 -8.35 4.90
CA ALA A 47 -0.09 -7.45 5.81
C ALA A 47 -1.11 -6.70 6.66
N GLY A 48 -0.95 -6.71 7.98
CA GLY A 48 -1.88 -6.07 8.91
C GLY A 48 -2.39 -6.97 10.03
N THR A 49 -3.61 -6.73 10.45
CA THR A 49 -4.26 -7.51 11.53
C THR A 49 -5.63 -8.01 11.10
N ALA A 50 -6.13 -9.07 11.71
CA ALA A 50 -7.49 -9.53 11.55
C ALA A 50 -8.12 -9.97 12.89
N GLY A 51 -9.36 -9.58 13.11
CA GLY A 51 -10.11 -9.92 14.33
C GLY A 51 -9.60 -9.24 15.60
N LEU A 52 -8.71 -8.26 15.49
CA LEU A 52 -8.07 -7.57 16.60
C LEU A 52 -8.55 -6.12 16.76
N ALA A 53 -9.41 -5.66 15.85
CA ALA A 53 -9.93 -4.30 15.82
C ALA A 53 -8.82 -3.22 15.78
N LYS A 54 -7.70 -3.49 15.07
CA LYS A 54 -6.55 -2.58 14.92
C LYS A 54 -6.47 -2.04 13.49
N ARG A 55 -6.63 -0.72 13.35
CA ARG A 55 -6.57 -0.07 12.02
C ARG A 55 -5.15 0.05 11.51
N LEU A 56 -5.01 0.12 10.20
CA LEU A 56 -3.76 0.55 9.58
C LEU A 56 -3.60 2.07 9.71
N GLU A 57 -2.39 2.51 10.01
CA GLU A 57 -2.03 3.92 10.24
C GLU A 57 -0.99 4.42 9.21
N ALA A 58 -0.22 3.52 8.59
CA ALA A 58 0.72 3.83 7.53
C ALA A 58 1.01 2.58 6.67
N ILE A 59 1.59 2.82 5.49
CA ILE A 59 1.96 1.79 4.53
C ILE A 59 3.30 2.13 3.88
N GLN A 60 4.08 1.10 3.56
CA GLN A 60 5.26 1.14 2.70
C GLN A 60 5.10 0.13 1.59
N ILE A 61 5.47 0.49 0.36
CA ILE A 61 5.37 -0.37 -0.83
C ILE A 61 6.65 -0.24 -1.65
N VAL A 62 7.20 -1.37 -2.10
CA VAL A 62 8.37 -1.46 -2.99
C VAL A 62 8.10 -2.47 -4.09
N ILE A 63 8.48 -2.15 -5.33
CA ILE A 63 8.46 -3.07 -6.46
C ILE A 63 9.91 -3.32 -6.88
N VAL A 64 10.27 -4.60 -7.07
CA VAL A 64 11.65 -5.03 -7.34
C VAL A 64 11.68 -6.12 -8.39
N LYS A 65 12.68 -6.08 -9.29
CA LYS A 65 12.89 -7.13 -10.28
C LYS A 65 13.33 -8.42 -9.59
N LYS A 66 12.79 -9.57 -10.02
CA LYS A 66 13.20 -10.87 -9.47
C LYS A 66 14.70 -11.12 -9.67
N GLY A 67 15.34 -11.64 -8.63
CA GLY A 67 16.79 -11.87 -8.62
C GLY A 67 17.60 -10.70 -8.03
N GLU A 68 17.01 -9.53 -7.85
CA GLU A 68 17.63 -8.42 -7.14
C GLU A 68 17.30 -8.50 -5.63
N SER A 69 18.20 -8.06 -4.76
CA SER A 69 18.02 -8.10 -3.30
C SER A 69 17.43 -6.79 -2.74
N PHE A 70 16.63 -6.80 -1.67
CA PHE A 70 16.02 -5.62 -1.03
C PHE A 70 16.57 -5.42 0.37
N ASP A 71 17.10 -4.26 0.63
CA ASP A 71 17.53 -3.91 1.98
C ASP A 71 16.31 -3.52 2.83
N HIS A 72 16.01 -4.34 3.82
CA HIS A 72 14.93 -4.09 4.78
C HIS A 72 15.17 -2.85 5.67
N ALA A 73 16.37 -2.28 5.64
CA ALA A 73 16.74 -1.10 6.42
C ALA A 73 16.30 0.23 5.79
N ILE A 74 15.42 0.21 4.78
CA ILE A 74 14.79 1.43 4.26
C ILE A 74 14.12 2.14 5.43
N ASP A 75 14.62 3.27 5.87
CA ASP A 75 14.17 4.12 6.99
C ASP A 75 14.76 3.81 8.38
N ASN A 76 15.65 2.86 8.56
CA ASN A 76 16.08 2.41 9.89
C ASN A 76 14.91 2.01 10.82
N ILE A 77 13.75 1.68 10.26
CA ILE A 77 12.59 1.24 11.02
C ILE A 77 12.59 -0.29 11.05
N GLN A 78 12.97 -0.83 12.17
CA GLN A 78 12.78 -2.25 12.45
C GLN A 78 11.31 -2.51 12.76
N SER A 79 10.75 -3.61 12.23
CA SER A 79 9.44 -4.04 12.67
C SER A 79 9.52 -4.43 14.15
N ALA A 80 8.60 -3.94 14.94
CA ALA A 80 8.49 -4.32 16.35
C ALA A 80 8.13 -5.82 16.52
N ARG A 81 7.65 -6.45 15.44
CA ARG A 81 7.27 -7.87 15.39
C ARG A 81 7.78 -8.49 14.10
N GLY A 82 8.29 -9.71 14.16
CA GLY A 82 8.77 -10.49 13.02
C GLY A 82 7.66 -11.02 12.09
N GLU A 83 6.41 -10.55 12.25
CA GLU A 83 5.23 -11.02 11.55
C GLU A 83 4.65 -9.90 10.67
N ALA A 84 4.33 -10.21 9.41
CA ALA A 84 3.66 -9.27 8.50
C ALA A 84 2.15 -9.20 8.75
N TYR A 85 1.57 -10.25 9.31
CA TYR A 85 0.15 -10.38 9.57
C TYR A 85 -0.13 -11.06 10.90
N ILE A 86 -0.99 -10.44 11.70
CA ILE A 86 -1.38 -10.91 13.03
C ILE A 86 -2.89 -11.13 13.03
N ALA A 87 -3.30 -12.38 13.18
CA ALA A 87 -4.71 -12.75 13.36
C ALA A 87 -4.97 -13.22 14.78
N SER A 88 -6.23 -13.19 15.21
CA SER A 88 -6.66 -13.72 16.52
C SER A 88 -6.48 -15.25 16.64
N SER A 89 -6.22 -15.93 15.50
CA SER A 89 -5.78 -17.34 15.46
C SER A 89 -4.60 -17.41 14.48
N THR A 90 -3.48 -17.85 14.96
CA THR A 90 -2.14 -17.80 14.39
C THR A 90 -1.95 -18.48 13.03
N ALA A 91 -1.24 -17.83 12.11
CA ALA A 91 -0.33 -18.49 11.17
C ALA A 91 0.78 -17.51 10.75
N ASN A 92 2.02 -17.92 10.88
CA ASN A 92 3.22 -17.12 10.63
C ASN A 92 3.54 -17.02 9.13
N ALA A 93 3.98 -15.85 8.67
CA ALA A 93 4.59 -15.65 7.35
C ALA A 93 6.05 -15.19 7.50
N ASN A 94 6.97 -15.78 6.74
CA ASN A 94 8.40 -15.48 6.76
C ASN A 94 8.74 -14.19 6.00
N PRO A 95 9.75 -13.42 6.44
CA PRO A 95 10.22 -12.23 5.73
C PRO A 95 11.02 -12.57 4.47
N VAL A 96 10.96 -11.72 3.47
CA VAL A 96 11.58 -11.90 2.14
C VAL A 96 12.52 -10.73 1.80
N VAL A 97 13.63 -10.98 1.10
CA VAL A 97 14.79 -10.07 0.83
C VAL A 97 14.80 -9.57 -0.62
N ILE A 98 15.25 -8.34 -0.92
CA ILE A 98 15.09 -7.68 -2.23
C ILE A 98 16.21 -6.66 -2.59
N GLY A 99 16.52 -6.40 -3.87
CA GLY A 99 17.57 -5.55 -4.37
C GLY A 99 17.22 -4.36 -5.29
N GLU A 100 18.19 -3.65 -5.77
CA GLU A 100 18.05 -2.36 -6.47
C GLU A 100 17.24 -2.45 -7.77
N ASN A 101 16.35 -1.46 -7.97
CA ASN A 101 15.44 -1.39 -9.12
C ASN A 101 15.46 0.01 -9.76
N ASN A 102 15.34 0.05 -11.09
CA ASN A 102 15.31 1.29 -11.86
C ASN A 102 13.92 1.97 -11.89
N VAL A 103 12.84 1.27 -11.52
CA VAL A 103 11.50 1.85 -11.42
C VAL A 103 11.28 2.37 -10.00
N ASN A 104 10.93 3.65 -9.88
CA ASN A 104 10.57 4.21 -8.58
C ASN A 104 9.05 4.33 -8.45
N VAL A 105 8.51 3.84 -7.33
CA VAL A 105 7.16 4.18 -6.90
C VAL A 105 7.22 5.35 -5.93
N GLU A 106 6.57 6.45 -6.29
CA GLU A 106 6.43 7.63 -5.43
C GLU A 106 4.99 7.75 -4.93
N TYR A 107 4.82 8.05 -3.67
CA TYR A 107 3.52 8.18 -3.05
C TYR A 107 3.51 9.18 -1.90
N ARG A 108 2.32 9.70 -1.61
CA ARG A 108 2.06 10.50 -0.42
C ARG A 108 0.65 10.25 0.09
N THR A 109 0.43 10.49 1.37
CA THR A 109 -0.86 10.28 2.02
C THR A 109 -1.38 11.55 2.68
N HIS A 110 -2.70 11.70 2.70
CA HIS A 110 -3.40 12.67 3.53
C HIS A 110 -3.77 12.01 4.85
N VAL A 111 -3.33 12.61 5.95
CA VAL A 111 -3.51 12.08 7.31
C VAL A 111 -4.37 13.02 8.12
N GLN A 112 -5.31 12.49 8.88
CA GLN A 112 -6.15 13.23 9.82
C GLN A 112 -5.31 14.18 10.68
N SER A 113 -5.66 15.46 10.73
CA SER A 113 -5.02 16.55 11.50
C SER A 113 -3.61 16.95 11.02
N PHE A 114 -2.99 16.20 10.11
CA PHE A 114 -1.66 16.51 9.57
C PHE A 114 -1.70 16.97 8.11
N GLY A 115 -2.81 16.69 7.39
CA GLY A 115 -2.93 17.02 5.98
C GLY A 115 -2.06 16.13 5.08
N TRP A 116 -1.76 16.65 3.88
CA TRP A 116 -0.88 15.99 2.94
C TRP A 116 0.54 15.92 3.43
N GLN A 117 1.08 14.70 3.47
CA GLN A 117 2.50 14.46 3.73
C GLN A 117 3.33 14.77 2.47
N GLY A 118 4.62 15.03 2.64
CA GLY A 118 5.56 15.12 1.52
C GLY A 118 5.64 13.80 0.74
N TRP A 119 6.00 13.87 -0.55
CA TRP A 119 6.23 12.68 -1.38
C TRP A 119 7.30 11.78 -0.76
N LYS A 120 7.04 10.49 -0.80
CA LYS A 120 7.91 9.40 -0.38
C LYS A 120 8.13 8.45 -1.55
N TYR A 121 9.18 7.66 -1.51
CA TYR A 121 9.53 6.75 -2.62
C TYR A 121 10.07 5.42 -2.07
N ASN A 122 9.92 4.39 -2.86
CA ASN A 122 10.57 3.08 -2.70
C ASN A 122 10.62 2.55 -1.26
N GLY A 123 9.48 2.45 -0.58
CA GLY A 123 9.39 1.91 0.78
C GLY A 123 9.54 2.93 1.90
N VAL A 124 9.86 4.20 1.62
CA VAL A 124 9.87 5.25 2.66
C VAL A 124 8.45 5.49 3.18
N MET A 125 8.28 5.50 4.50
CA MET A 125 6.97 5.64 5.14
C MET A 125 6.21 6.90 4.69
N SER A 126 4.94 6.74 4.32
CA SER A 126 3.98 7.82 4.19
C SER A 126 2.79 7.59 5.13
N GLY A 127 2.55 8.51 6.03
CA GLY A 127 1.57 8.36 7.09
C GLY A 127 2.13 8.73 8.45
N THR A 128 1.48 8.28 9.52
CA THR A 128 1.94 8.50 10.90
C THR A 128 2.06 7.19 11.64
N SER A 129 3.05 7.11 12.54
CA SER A 129 3.28 5.99 13.44
C SER A 129 2.86 6.37 14.86
N GLY A 130 2.09 5.52 15.54
CA GLY A 130 1.68 5.68 16.94
C GLY A 130 0.80 6.89 17.26
N LYS A 131 0.28 7.61 16.24
CA LYS A 131 -0.52 8.83 16.42
C LYS A 131 -2.04 8.58 16.46
N ALA A 132 -2.47 7.34 16.26
CA ALA A 132 -3.90 6.99 16.16
C ALA A 132 -4.68 7.84 15.12
N LYS A 133 -4.05 8.23 14.03
CA LYS A 133 -4.62 9.06 12.95
C LYS A 133 -4.94 8.20 11.73
N ARG A 134 -6.11 8.45 11.11
CA ARG A 134 -6.54 7.73 9.91
C ARG A 134 -5.89 8.31 8.66
N LEU A 135 -5.70 7.45 7.65
CA LEU A 135 -5.44 7.88 6.28
C LEU A 135 -6.77 8.28 5.63
N GLU A 136 -6.77 9.39 4.91
CA GLU A 136 -7.95 9.96 4.24
C GLU A 136 -7.80 10.03 2.72
N GLY A 137 -6.58 10.14 2.21
CA GLY A 137 -6.29 10.19 0.78
C GLY A 137 -4.89 9.69 0.46
N ILE A 138 -4.67 9.36 -0.83
CA ILE A 138 -3.40 8.89 -1.34
C ILE A 138 -3.19 9.37 -2.78
N ASN A 139 -1.94 9.70 -3.11
CA ASN A 139 -1.45 9.87 -4.48
C ASN A 139 -0.33 8.85 -4.72
N ILE A 140 -0.31 8.21 -5.89
CA ILE A 140 0.74 7.26 -6.28
C ILE A 140 1.14 7.53 -7.72
N LYS A 141 2.45 7.54 -8.01
CA LYS A 141 2.99 7.63 -9.37
C LYS A 141 4.25 6.77 -9.51
N LEU A 142 4.58 6.43 -10.74
CA LEU A 142 5.87 5.81 -11.08
C LEU A 142 6.77 6.84 -11.74
N THR A 143 8.08 6.75 -11.44
CA THR A 143 9.14 7.48 -12.13
C THR A 143 10.22 6.50 -12.60
N ASN A 144 11.06 6.91 -13.55
CA ASN A 144 12.06 6.05 -14.20
C ASN A 144 11.44 4.76 -14.80
N LYS A 145 10.27 4.88 -15.42
CA LYS A 145 9.59 3.76 -16.08
C LYS A 145 10.39 3.31 -17.30
N PRO A 146 10.76 2.02 -17.42
CA PRO A 146 11.43 1.50 -18.60
C PRO A 146 10.48 1.33 -19.80
N TYR A 147 9.17 1.30 -19.55
CA TYR A 147 8.12 1.10 -20.55
C TYR A 147 7.03 2.16 -20.44
N SER A 148 6.27 2.35 -21.51
CA SER A 148 5.09 3.22 -21.49
C SER A 148 3.97 2.60 -20.67
N GLY A 149 3.10 3.45 -20.09
CA GLY A 149 1.99 3.00 -19.25
C GLY A 149 1.84 3.80 -17.96
N SER A 150 0.88 3.42 -17.17
CA SER A 150 0.48 4.14 -15.95
C SER A 150 0.31 3.20 -14.76
N ILE A 151 0.57 3.70 -13.56
CA ILE A 151 0.01 3.14 -12.34
C ILE A 151 -1.38 3.71 -12.14
N VAL A 152 -2.37 2.84 -11.96
CA VAL A 152 -3.75 3.22 -11.72
C VAL A 152 -4.21 2.66 -10.37
N TYR A 153 -5.07 3.38 -9.68
CA TYR A 153 -5.52 2.98 -8.35
C TYR A 153 -6.89 3.57 -8.02
N THR A 154 -7.61 2.86 -7.19
CA THR A 154 -8.88 3.32 -6.63
C THR A 154 -8.96 2.99 -5.15
N THR A 155 -9.72 3.77 -4.40
CA THR A 155 -9.90 3.59 -2.97
C THR A 155 -11.37 3.44 -2.61
N HIS A 156 -11.65 2.59 -1.62
CA HIS A 156 -12.92 2.58 -0.92
C HIS A 156 -12.83 3.54 0.26
N VAL A 157 -13.77 4.47 0.32
CA VAL A 157 -13.81 5.54 1.32
C VAL A 157 -15.03 5.39 2.19
N GLN A 158 -14.86 5.58 3.48
CA GLN A 158 -15.93 5.53 4.47
C GLN A 158 -17.17 6.32 4.05
N SER A 159 -18.33 5.67 4.00
CA SER A 159 -19.65 6.23 3.64
C SER A 159 -19.73 6.83 2.22
N ILE A 160 -18.74 6.57 1.35
CA ILE A 160 -18.73 6.99 -0.06
C ILE A 160 -18.69 5.76 -0.97
N GLY A 161 -17.96 4.71 -0.58
CA GLY A 161 -17.72 3.53 -1.39
C GLY A 161 -16.48 3.65 -2.28
N TRP A 162 -16.40 2.79 -3.29
CA TRP A 162 -15.34 2.80 -4.30
C TRP A 162 -15.43 4.05 -5.17
N GLN A 163 -14.29 4.68 -5.39
CA GLN A 163 -14.17 5.84 -6.25
C GLN A 163 -13.88 5.40 -7.69
N GLY A 164 -14.93 5.32 -8.51
CA GLY A 164 -14.90 4.69 -9.82
C GLY A 164 -15.42 3.26 -9.79
N ASN A 165 -15.49 2.62 -10.95
CA ASN A 165 -15.91 1.22 -11.04
C ASN A 165 -14.75 0.30 -10.62
N GLU A 166 -14.92 -0.44 -9.54
CA GLU A 166 -13.88 -1.29 -8.95
C GLU A 166 -13.37 -2.41 -9.89
N ASN A 167 -14.14 -2.77 -10.92
CA ASN A 167 -13.81 -3.79 -11.90
C ASN A 167 -13.36 -3.21 -13.26
N ASN A 168 -13.25 -1.87 -13.39
CA ASN A 168 -12.83 -1.20 -14.60
C ASN A 168 -11.71 -0.20 -14.33
N VAL A 169 -10.46 -0.62 -14.53
CA VAL A 169 -9.25 0.18 -14.29
C VAL A 169 -9.21 1.50 -15.07
N ASN A 170 -9.96 1.63 -16.17
CA ASN A 170 -10.03 2.87 -16.94
C ASN A 170 -10.75 4.00 -16.20
N THR A 171 -11.52 3.69 -15.18
CA THR A 171 -12.22 4.66 -14.32
C THR A 171 -11.43 5.06 -13.07
N TRP A 172 -10.25 4.46 -12.86
CA TRP A 172 -9.43 4.70 -11.68
C TRP A 172 -8.55 5.94 -11.81
N PHE A 173 -8.13 6.47 -10.70
CA PHE A 173 -7.11 7.52 -10.63
C PHE A 173 -5.76 6.98 -11.12
N ARG A 174 -4.93 7.88 -11.67
CA ARG A 174 -3.65 7.50 -12.28
C ARG A 174 -2.55 8.52 -12.01
N ASP A 175 -1.31 8.05 -12.01
CA ASP A 175 -0.09 8.84 -12.13
C ASP A 175 -0.06 10.11 -11.24
N GLY A 176 -0.32 9.94 -9.96
CA GLY A 176 -0.28 11.01 -8.97
C GLY A 176 -1.60 11.75 -8.76
N GLN A 177 -2.70 11.38 -9.41
CA GLN A 177 -4.02 11.90 -9.08
C GLN A 177 -4.44 11.51 -7.66
N MET A 178 -5.26 12.29 -7.01
CA MET A 178 -5.75 12.01 -5.67
C MET A 178 -6.86 10.96 -5.68
N ALA A 179 -6.67 9.86 -4.95
CA ALA A 179 -7.72 8.94 -4.54
C ALA A 179 -8.00 9.10 -3.03
N GLY A 180 -9.26 8.98 -2.63
CA GLY A 180 -9.69 9.24 -1.26
C GLY A 180 -10.33 10.61 -1.09
N THR A 181 -10.21 11.19 0.09
CA THR A 181 -10.75 12.51 0.43
C THR A 181 -9.70 13.36 1.14
N SER A 182 -9.90 14.68 1.09
CA SER A 182 -9.13 15.65 1.87
C SER A 182 -10.10 16.57 2.61
N GLY A 183 -9.92 16.74 3.92
CA GLY A 183 -10.75 17.61 4.75
C GLY A 183 -12.20 17.15 4.99
N ARG A 184 -12.56 15.93 4.61
CA ARG A 184 -13.92 15.38 4.79
C ARG A 184 -14.07 14.45 5.99
N ALA A 185 -13.03 14.28 6.78
CA ALA A 185 -13.02 13.37 7.93
C ALA A 185 -13.44 11.91 7.58
N LYS A 186 -13.18 11.46 6.34
CA LYS A 186 -13.49 10.12 5.85
C LYS A 186 -12.20 9.30 5.70
N ARG A 187 -12.17 8.11 6.30
CA ARG A 187 -10.99 7.23 6.21
C ARG A 187 -10.99 6.41 4.92
N LEU A 188 -9.79 6.05 4.47
CA LEU A 188 -9.62 4.99 3.50
C LEU A 188 -9.91 3.64 4.18
N GLU A 189 -10.67 2.78 3.50
CA GLU A 189 -11.06 1.46 3.99
C GLU A 189 -10.48 0.33 3.13
N ALA A 190 -10.22 0.60 1.84
CA ALA A 190 -9.53 -0.32 0.94
C ALA A 190 -8.84 0.46 -0.19
N ILE A 191 -7.90 -0.19 -0.85
CA ILE A 191 -7.22 0.30 -2.04
C ILE A 191 -7.04 -0.85 -3.04
N ARG A 192 -7.18 -0.55 -4.34
CA ARG A 192 -6.76 -1.39 -5.47
C ARG A 192 -5.75 -0.63 -6.29
N ILE A 193 -4.72 -1.31 -6.76
CA ILE A 193 -3.64 -0.75 -7.57
C ILE A 193 -3.40 -1.70 -8.73
N ALA A 194 -3.19 -1.17 -9.93
CA ALA A 194 -2.81 -1.93 -11.12
C ALA A 194 -1.85 -1.11 -11.99
N LEU A 195 -1.15 -1.80 -12.88
CA LEU A 195 -0.40 -1.19 -13.98
C LEU A 195 -1.23 -1.28 -15.26
N THR A 196 -1.01 -0.35 -16.20
CA THR A 196 -1.66 -0.33 -17.53
C THR A 196 -0.63 -0.01 -18.61
N GLY A 197 -1.00 -0.27 -19.89
CA GLY A 197 -0.08 -0.13 -21.02
C GLY A 197 1.06 -1.14 -20.97
N GLU A 198 2.18 -0.85 -21.65
CA GLU A 198 3.36 -1.73 -21.67
C GLU A 198 3.88 -2.05 -20.26
N MET A 199 3.75 -1.12 -19.28
CA MET A 199 4.09 -1.40 -17.88
C MET A 199 3.30 -2.56 -17.28
N ALA A 200 2.13 -2.89 -17.80
CA ALA A 200 1.34 -4.05 -17.37
C ALA A 200 1.73 -5.35 -18.09
N GLU A 201 2.45 -5.23 -19.20
CA GLU A 201 2.91 -6.34 -20.02
C GLU A 201 4.35 -6.74 -19.68
N HIS A 202 5.08 -5.87 -19.00
CA HIS A 202 6.47 -5.99 -18.56
C HIS A 202 6.56 -5.86 -17.04
#